data_4ff410154b0420c7b67f299d8ff585b9
#
_entry.id   4ff410154b0420c7b67f299d8ff585b9
#
_cell.length_a   1.000
_cell.length_b   1.000
_cell.length_c   1.000
_cell.angle_alpha   90.00
_cell.angle_beta   90.00
_cell.angle_gamma   90.00
#
_symmetry.space_group_name_H-M   'P 1'
#
loop_
_entity.id
_entity.type
_entity.pdbx_description
1 polymer ?
#
loop_
_entity_poly.entity_id
_entity_poly.type
_entity_poly.pdbx_seq_one_letter_code
_entity_poly.pdbx_strand_id
1 'polypeptide(L)'
;MSENIKIYKKTEEGYPKTLLQLPDAPSRLYVLGELPAPMRPAIAIVGARNCSSYGKNTAYEYARILTQTGIQVISGLARGVDAAAHAGALAAGGKTYGVMGCGVDFCYPTSSRKLYHVMQQQGGILSEFAPGTPPLSYHFPLRNRIISGLSGAILVVEAKEKSGSLITADAALEQGRTVFALPGRAGDLLSEGCNRLIYQGAIPAWKPEIILEEMEWTGKKEIIQEDFTQEKKIVLAREDDLVYSCLDLNPKAVSQLQDETGLPSGSLLKSLYYLTAKDLAREVWQNYYIRTEKRWA
;
A
#
# COMPACT_ATOMS: atom_id res chain seq x y z
N MET A 1 14.81 -24.45 11.51
CA MET A 1 13.88 -23.28 11.61
C MET A 1 12.63 -23.48 10.75
N SER A 2 12.04 -24.67 10.75
CA SER A 2 10.83 -25.02 9.96
C SER A 2 9.61 -25.33 10.84
N GLU A 3 9.62 -24.94 12.14
CA GLU A 3 8.66 -25.44 13.12
C GLU A 3 7.29 -24.76 13.15
N ASN A 4 7.05 -23.71 12.33
CA ASN A 4 5.78 -22.97 12.40
C ASN A 4 5.03 -22.82 11.06
N ILE A 5 5.39 -23.60 10.03
CA ILE A 5 4.68 -23.53 8.74
C ILE A 5 3.42 -24.38 8.83
N LYS A 6 2.25 -23.72 8.77
CA LYS A 6 0.96 -24.39 8.67
C LYS A 6 0.65 -24.69 7.20
N ILE A 7 -0.01 -25.83 6.95
CA ILE A 7 -0.44 -26.22 5.61
C ILE A 7 -1.96 -26.34 5.61
N TYR A 8 -2.60 -25.63 4.69
CA TYR A 8 -4.05 -25.71 4.46
C TYR A 8 -4.30 -26.31 3.08
N LYS A 9 -4.93 -27.48 3.02
CA LYS A 9 -5.27 -28.13 1.75
C LYS A 9 -6.67 -27.71 1.30
N LYS A 10 -6.87 -27.60 -0.02
CA LYS A 10 -8.15 -27.20 -0.65
C LYS A 10 -9.35 -28.04 -0.18
N THR A 11 -9.11 -29.29 0.24
CA THR A 11 -10.12 -30.23 0.71
C THR A 11 -10.38 -30.18 2.22
N GLU A 12 -9.63 -29.38 2.98
CA GLU A 12 -9.69 -29.35 4.44
C GLU A 12 -10.51 -28.12 4.92
N GLU A 13 -11.16 -28.31 6.07
CA GLU A 13 -11.79 -27.20 6.79
C GLU A 13 -10.71 -26.19 7.21
N GLY A 14 -11.01 -24.87 7.05
CA GLY A 14 -10.04 -23.80 7.32
C GLY A 14 -9.32 -23.27 6.07
N TYR A 15 -9.45 -23.94 4.90
CA TYR A 15 -9.00 -23.35 3.65
C TYR A 15 -9.88 -22.14 3.28
N PRO A 16 -9.30 -21.00 2.78
CA PRO A 16 -10.06 -19.81 2.47
C PRO A 16 -11.16 -20.05 1.44
N LYS A 17 -12.42 -19.87 1.84
CA LYS A 17 -13.59 -20.10 0.96
C LYS A 17 -13.57 -19.23 -0.29
N THR A 18 -13.02 -18.02 -0.18
CA THR A 18 -12.87 -17.10 -1.31
C THR A 18 -11.94 -17.66 -2.40
N LEU A 19 -10.93 -18.43 -2.05
CA LEU A 19 -10.05 -19.10 -3.01
C LEU A 19 -10.69 -20.33 -3.65
N LEU A 20 -11.66 -20.98 -2.99
CA LEU A 20 -12.38 -22.12 -3.60
C LEU A 20 -13.19 -21.70 -4.82
N GLN A 21 -13.52 -20.41 -4.94
CA GLN A 21 -14.25 -19.85 -6.09
C GLN A 21 -13.38 -19.71 -7.34
N LEU A 22 -12.05 -19.81 -7.21
CA LEU A 22 -11.13 -19.70 -8.33
C LEU A 22 -11.10 -21.01 -9.13
N PRO A 23 -11.16 -20.96 -10.48
CA PRO A 23 -11.02 -22.16 -11.33
C PRO A 23 -9.71 -22.90 -11.05
N ASP A 24 -8.64 -22.15 -10.83
CA ASP A 24 -7.27 -22.60 -10.60
C ASP A 24 -6.83 -22.42 -9.14
N ALA A 25 -7.76 -22.61 -8.19
CA ALA A 25 -7.48 -22.51 -6.75
C ALA A 25 -6.26 -23.36 -6.34
N PRO A 26 -5.31 -22.82 -5.55
CA PRO A 26 -4.16 -23.58 -5.07
C PRO A 26 -4.59 -24.86 -4.36
N SER A 27 -3.98 -25.99 -4.70
CA SER A 27 -4.27 -27.27 -4.02
C SER A 27 -3.92 -27.24 -2.53
N ARG A 28 -3.00 -26.39 -2.15
CA ARG A 28 -2.57 -26.14 -0.77
C ARG A 28 -2.00 -24.74 -0.61
N LEU A 29 -2.06 -24.23 0.61
CA LEU A 29 -1.39 -22.99 1.03
C LEU A 29 -0.43 -23.31 2.18
N TYR A 30 0.78 -22.84 2.06
CA TYR A 30 1.77 -22.80 3.14
C TYR A 30 1.66 -21.43 3.81
N VAL A 31 1.62 -21.41 5.15
CA VAL A 31 1.36 -20.18 5.91
C VAL A 31 2.32 -20.07 7.09
N LEU A 32 3.01 -18.94 7.19
CA LEU A 32 3.69 -18.49 8.40
C LEU A 32 2.84 -17.40 9.05
N GLY A 33 2.44 -17.58 10.30
CA GLY A 33 1.47 -16.73 10.99
C GLY A 33 0.04 -17.27 10.85
N GLU A 34 -0.87 -16.40 10.37
CA GLU A 34 -2.30 -16.69 10.27
C GLU A 34 -2.84 -16.47 8.85
N LEU A 35 -4.01 -17.04 8.56
CA LEU A 35 -4.81 -16.70 7.39
C LEU A 35 -5.65 -15.43 7.64
N PRO A 36 -6.07 -14.70 6.58
CA PRO A 36 -7.06 -13.64 6.71
C PRO A 36 -8.34 -14.17 7.38
N ALA A 37 -8.88 -13.39 8.32
CA ALA A 37 -10.09 -13.76 9.04
C ALA A 37 -11.30 -13.70 8.07
N PRO A 38 -12.08 -14.81 7.92
CA PRO A 38 -13.11 -14.91 6.89
C PRO A 38 -14.29 -13.95 7.10
N MET A 39 -14.51 -13.51 8.35
CA MET A 39 -15.61 -12.60 8.71
C MET A 39 -15.24 -11.11 8.59
N ARG A 40 -14.03 -10.79 8.16
CA ARG A 40 -13.59 -9.41 7.97
C ARG A 40 -13.34 -9.15 6.49
N PRO A 41 -13.77 -8.01 5.96
CA PRO A 41 -13.44 -7.65 4.60
C PRO A 41 -11.93 -7.52 4.42
N ALA A 42 -11.48 -7.81 3.22
CA ALA A 42 -10.09 -7.66 2.84
C ALA A 42 -9.97 -6.92 1.52
N ILE A 43 -8.96 -6.07 1.42
CA ILE A 43 -8.62 -5.35 0.20
C ILE A 43 -7.18 -5.68 -0.21
N ALA A 44 -6.97 -5.90 -1.50
CA ALA A 44 -5.63 -5.93 -2.05
C ALA A 44 -5.16 -4.51 -2.37
N ILE A 45 -3.94 -4.14 -1.98
CA ILE A 45 -3.31 -2.87 -2.37
C ILE A 45 -2.04 -3.21 -3.12
N VAL A 46 -1.99 -2.88 -4.40
CA VAL A 46 -0.90 -3.22 -5.31
C VAL A 46 -0.45 -2.05 -6.16
N GLY A 47 0.74 -2.14 -6.74
CA GLY A 47 1.23 -1.09 -7.63
C GLY A 47 2.69 -1.23 -8.02
N ALA A 48 3.29 -0.12 -8.42
CA ALA A 48 4.65 -0.06 -8.92
C ALA A 48 5.68 -0.44 -7.85
N ARG A 49 6.64 -1.30 -8.23
CA ARG A 49 7.82 -1.63 -7.39
C ARG A 49 8.75 -0.43 -7.20
N ASN A 50 8.85 0.39 -8.22
CA ASN A 50 9.58 1.66 -8.21
C ASN A 50 8.55 2.79 -8.29
N CYS A 51 7.77 2.94 -7.22
CA CYS A 51 6.77 3.99 -7.08
C CYS A 51 7.40 5.34 -6.74
N SER A 52 6.67 6.41 -6.99
CA SER A 52 7.02 7.74 -6.53
C SER A 52 6.88 7.86 -5.00
N SER A 53 7.39 8.95 -4.44
CA SER A 53 7.14 9.29 -3.02
C SER A 53 5.65 9.48 -2.76
N TYR A 54 4.90 10.07 -3.70
CA TYR A 54 3.46 10.20 -3.66
C TYR A 54 2.78 8.83 -3.58
N GLY A 55 3.05 7.92 -4.53
CA GLY A 55 2.46 6.59 -4.54
C GLY A 55 2.78 5.79 -3.27
N LYS A 56 4.01 5.91 -2.77
CA LYS A 56 4.41 5.27 -1.52
C LYS A 56 3.63 5.80 -0.32
N ASN A 57 3.50 7.12 -0.19
CA ASN A 57 2.77 7.73 0.92
C ASN A 57 1.27 7.43 0.82
N THR A 58 0.69 7.52 -0.37
CA THR A 58 -0.73 7.21 -0.60
C THR A 58 -1.04 5.76 -0.26
N ALA A 59 -0.23 4.79 -0.71
CA ALA A 59 -0.42 3.38 -0.36
C ALA A 59 -0.37 3.14 1.15
N TYR A 60 0.56 3.80 1.84
CA TYR A 60 0.68 3.73 3.30
C TYR A 60 -0.57 4.29 3.99
N GLU A 61 -1.01 5.50 3.63
CA GLU A 61 -2.15 6.17 4.28
C GLU A 61 -3.47 5.45 4.00
N TYR A 62 -3.72 5.01 2.75
CA TYR A 62 -4.91 4.23 2.43
C TYR A 62 -4.95 2.92 3.23
N ALA A 63 -3.83 2.18 3.28
CA ALA A 63 -3.76 0.97 4.07
C ALA A 63 -4.01 1.25 5.56
N ARG A 64 -3.44 2.33 6.11
CA ARG A 64 -3.61 2.74 7.50
C ARG A 64 -5.08 3.04 7.82
N ILE A 65 -5.71 3.91 7.02
CA ILE A 65 -7.10 4.31 7.21
C ILE A 65 -8.06 3.12 7.08
N LEU A 66 -7.92 2.33 6.01
CA LEU A 66 -8.77 1.16 5.78
C LEU A 66 -8.60 0.13 6.89
N THR A 67 -7.38 -0.04 7.40
CA THR A 67 -7.14 -0.96 8.51
C THR A 67 -7.75 -0.48 9.83
N GLN A 68 -7.77 0.83 10.11
CA GLN A 68 -8.45 1.39 11.28
C GLN A 68 -9.95 1.08 11.29
N THR A 69 -10.58 0.96 10.12
CA THR A 69 -11.99 0.51 10.04
C THR A 69 -12.19 -0.99 10.17
N GLY A 70 -11.11 -1.75 10.31
CA GLY A 70 -11.14 -3.22 10.46
C GLY A 70 -10.97 -4.00 9.16
N ILE A 71 -10.72 -3.34 8.03
CA ILE A 71 -10.41 -3.99 6.74
C ILE A 71 -8.99 -4.57 6.81
N GLN A 72 -8.85 -5.80 6.34
CA GLN A 72 -7.56 -6.48 6.24
C GLN A 72 -6.85 -6.12 4.94
N VAL A 73 -5.54 -5.86 5.00
CA VAL A 73 -4.75 -5.53 3.81
C VAL A 73 -3.99 -6.75 3.32
N ILE A 74 -4.15 -7.05 2.03
CA ILE A 74 -3.44 -8.14 1.34
C ILE A 74 -2.56 -7.53 0.25
N SER A 75 -1.34 -8.02 0.11
CA SER A 75 -0.45 -7.59 -0.98
C SER A 75 0.65 -8.62 -1.26
N GLY A 76 1.57 -8.27 -2.16
CA GLY A 76 2.60 -9.20 -2.62
C GLY A 76 3.95 -9.09 -1.92
N LEU A 77 4.07 -8.25 -0.89
CA LEU A 77 5.33 -7.96 -0.19
C LEU A 77 6.47 -7.47 -1.12
N ALA A 78 6.16 -7.03 -2.33
CA ALA A 78 7.14 -6.42 -3.24
C ALA A 78 7.65 -5.08 -2.70
N ARG A 79 8.73 -4.55 -3.29
CA ARG A 79 9.16 -3.17 -3.00
C ARG A 79 8.08 -2.18 -3.46
N GLY A 80 8.15 -0.95 -2.98
CA GLY A 80 7.28 0.15 -3.40
C GLY A 80 5.91 0.10 -2.75
N VAL A 81 4.86 0.10 -3.55
CA VAL A 81 3.45 0.18 -3.11
C VAL A 81 3.10 -0.94 -2.13
N ASP A 82 3.42 -2.19 -2.44
CA ASP A 82 3.09 -3.35 -1.59
C ASP A 82 3.70 -3.21 -0.19
N ALA A 83 4.99 -2.89 -0.11
CA ALA A 83 5.68 -2.71 1.17
C ALA A 83 5.11 -1.51 1.96
N ALA A 84 4.73 -0.43 1.28
CA ALA A 84 4.11 0.73 1.91
C ALA A 84 2.72 0.39 2.47
N ALA A 85 1.92 -0.36 1.73
CA ALA A 85 0.60 -0.81 2.16
C ALA A 85 0.69 -1.68 3.43
N HIS A 86 1.60 -2.67 3.44
CA HIS A 86 1.83 -3.48 4.64
C HIS A 86 2.28 -2.63 5.84
N ALA A 87 3.19 -1.67 5.61
CA ALA A 87 3.67 -0.78 6.68
C ALA A 87 2.54 0.09 7.24
N GLY A 88 1.64 0.61 6.39
CA GLY A 88 0.48 1.40 6.80
C GLY A 88 -0.50 0.58 7.65
N ALA A 89 -0.81 -0.64 7.23
CA ALA A 89 -1.69 -1.54 7.97
C ALA A 89 -1.11 -1.90 9.36
N LEU A 90 0.19 -2.20 9.43
CA LEU A 90 0.86 -2.48 10.70
C LEU A 90 0.91 -1.26 11.63
N ALA A 91 1.13 -0.07 11.08
CA ALA A 91 1.13 1.17 11.86
C ALA A 91 -0.26 1.50 12.46
N ALA A 92 -1.34 1.02 11.85
CA ALA A 92 -2.69 1.09 12.39
C ALA A 92 -2.99 -0.01 13.45
N GLY A 93 -2.01 -0.84 13.80
CA GLY A 93 -2.20 -1.97 14.71
C GLY A 93 -3.02 -3.14 14.14
N GLY A 94 -3.29 -3.12 12.82
CA GLY A 94 -4.07 -4.16 12.16
C GLY A 94 -3.24 -5.31 11.59
N LYS A 95 -3.94 -6.30 11.06
CA LYS A 95 -3.34 -7.48 10.43
C LYS A 95 -3.19 -7.29 8.92
N THR A 96 -2.06 -7.72 8.39
CA THR A 96 -1.80 -7.68 6.95
C THR A 96 -1.17 -8.99 6.47
N TYR A 97 -1.42 -9.33 5.21
CA TYR A 97 -1.07 -10.65 4.67
C TYR A 97 -0.29 -10.51 3.36
N GLY A 98 0.91 -11.09 3.37
CA GLY A 98 1.80 -11.10 2.21
C GLY A 98 1.68 -12.43 1.47
N VAL A 99 1.27 -12.39 0.20
CA VAL A 99 1.28 -13.57 -0.65
C VAL A 99 2.61 -13.62 -1.39
N MET A 100 3.30 -14.77 -1.38
CA MET A 100 4.65 -14.91 -1.94
C MET A 100 4.65 -15.69 -3.26
N GLY A 101 5.56 -15.32 -4.17
CA GLY A 101 5.88 -16.10 -5.38
C GLY A 101 7.08 -17.04 -5.20
N CYS A 102 7.30 -17.49 -3.96
CA CYS A 102 8.36 -18.44 -3.56
C CYS A 102 7.90 -19.15 -2.29
N GLY A 103 8.68 -20.07 -1.76
CA GLY A 103 8.40 -20.68 -0.46
C GLY A 103 8.25 -19.62 0.64
N VAL A 104 7.36 -19.87 1.60
CA VAL A 104 7.13 -18.93 2.73
C VAL A 104 8.34 -18.72 3.62
N ASP A 105 9.33 -19.61 3.55
CA ASP A 105 10.63 -19.55 4.24
C ASP A 105 11.65 -18.62 3.56
N PHE A 106 11.36 -18.13 2.36
CA PHE A 106 12.18 -17.14 1.66
C PHE A 106 11.68 -15.71 1.89
N CYS A 107 12.49 -14.88 2.51
CA CYS A 107 12.24 -13.45 2.54
C CYS A 107 12.65 -12.80 1.22
N TYR A 108 11.70 -12.57 0.33
CA TYR A 108 11.93 -11.89 -0.94
C TYR A 108 10.92 -10.76 -1.17
N PRO A 109 11.37 -9.54 -1.52
CA PRO A 109 12.77 -9.11 -1.61
C PRO A 109 13.42 -8.97 -0.22
N THR A 110 14.75 -9.06 -0.15
CA THR A 110 15.51 -8.92 1.10
C THR A 110 15.32 -7.56 1.78
N SER A 111 15.02 -6.52 0.99
CA SER A 111 14.70 -5.18 1.50
C SER A 111 13.44 -5.14 2.37
N SER A 112 12.52 -6.11 2.23
CA SER A 112 11.29 -6.22 3.02
C SER A 112 11.46 -7.07 4.29
N ARG A 113 12.70 -7.40 4.70
CA ARG A 113 12.99 -8.34 5.80
C ARG A 113 12.34 -7.93 7.13
N LYS A 114 12.34 -6.65 7.47
CA LYS A 114 11.68 -6.16 8.70
C LYS A 114 10.17 -6.41 8.66
N LEU A 115 9.52 -6.03 7.56
CA LEU A 115 8.09 -6.28 7.35
C LEU A 115 7.76 -7.78 7.40
N TYR A 116 8.54 -8.58 6.70
CA TYR A 116 8.36 -10.04 6.66
C TYR A 116 8.33 -10.65 8.07
N HIS A 117 9.24 -10.26 8.99
CA HIS A 117 9.26 -10.77 10.35
C HIS A 117 8.08 -10.26 11.20
N VAL A 118 7.72 -8.99 11.08
CA VAL A 118 6.59 -8.43 11.83
C VAL A 118 5.26 -9.06 11.37
N MET A 119 5.08 -9.26 10.07
CA MET A 119 3.86 -9.85 9.50
C MET A 119 3.64 -11.30 9.92
N GLN A 120 4.68 -12.07 10.23
CA GLN A 120 4.52 -13.41 10.80
C GLN A 120 3.83 -13.40 12.17
N GLN A 121 3.93 -12.30 12.91
CA GLN A 121 3.34 -12.12 14.23
C GLN A 121 2.01 -11.35 14.18
N GLN A 122 1.89 -10.40 13.24
CA GLN A 122 0.74 -9.50 13.11
C GLN A 122 0.03 -9.68 11.76
N GLY A 123 -0.26 -10.95 11.39
CA GLY A 123 -0.88 -11.31 10.13
C GLY A 123 -0.35 -12.62 9.61
N GLY A 124 0.11 -12.65 8.36
CA GLY A 124 0.64 -13.87 7.78
C GLY A 124 1.40 -13.69 6.47
N ILE A 125 2.25 -14.67 6.20
CA ILE A 125 2.95 -14.86 4.94
C ILE A 125 2.41 -16.14 4.31
N LEU A 126 1.88 -16.04 3.11
CA LEU A 126 1.20 -17.13 2.42
C LEU A 126 1.88 -17.47 1.10
N SER A 127 1.86 -18.73 0.72
CA SER A 127 2.32 -19.18 -0.60
C SER A 127 1.66 -20.49 -1.01
N GLU A 128 1.47 -20.67 -2.32
CA GLU A 128 1.15 -21.98 -2.90
C GLU A 128 2.40 -22.84 -3.15
N PHE A 129 3.57 -22.23 -3.13
CA PHE A 129 4.84 -22.89 -3.37
C PHE A 129 5.38 -23.51 -2.09
N ALA A 130 5.89 -24.74 -2.21
CA ALA A 130 6.46 -25.45 -1.08
C ALA A 130 7.66 -24.69 -0.46
N PRO A 131 7.91 -24.86 0.87
CA PRO A 131 9.14 -24.38 1.48
C PRO A 131 10.37 -24.84 0.69
N GLY A 132 11.39 -24.01 0.62
CA GLY A 132 12.59 -24.24 -0.19
C GLY A 132 12.44 -23.80 -1.68
N THR A 133 11.24 -23.44 -2.16
CA THR A 133 11.06 -22.98 -3.55
C THR A 133 11.64 -21.58 -3.74
N PRO A 134 12.61 -21.38 -4.66
CA PRO A 134 13.22 -20.08 -4.89
C PRO A 134 12.27 -19.08 -5.60
N PRO A 135 12.54 -17.76 -5.51
CA PRO A 135 11.75 -16.73 -6.17
C PRO A 135 12.06 -16.67 -7.68
N LEU A 136 11.30 -17.39 -8.48
CA LEU A 136 11.40 -17.40 -9.94
C LEU A 136 10.45 -16.37 -10.56
N SER A 137 10.87 -15.70 -11.64
CA SER A 137 10.13 -14.58 -12.23
C SER A 137 8.71 -14.93 -12.66
N TYR A 138 8.48 -16.15 -13.18
CA TYR A 138 7.17 -16.62 -13.62
C TYR A 138 6.22 -17.00 -12.47
N HIS A 139 6.71 -17.17 -11.25
CA HIS A 139 5.86 -17.40 -10.06
C HIS A 139 5.05 -16.17 -9.66
N PHE A 140 5.57 -14.96 -9.90
CA PHE A 140 4.92 -13.73 -9.44
C PHE A 140 3.58 -13.45 -10.14
N PRO A 141 3.46 -13.59 -11.49
CA PRO A 141 2.16 -13.50 -12.14
C PRO A 141 1.17 -14.57 -11.67
N LEU A 142 1.63 -15.83 -11.52
CA LEU A 142 0.79 -16.94 -11.02
C LEU A 142 0.25 -16.64 -9.62
N ARG A 143 1.07 -16.12 -8.72
CA ARG A 143 0.70 -15.75 -7.37
C ARG A 143 -0.38 -14.67 -7.32
N ASN A 144 -0.38 -13.72 -8.28
CA ASN A 144 -1.25 -12.54 -8.21
C ASN A 144 -2.74 -12.89 -8.13
N ARG A 145 -3.18 -14.01 -8.73
CA ARG A 145 -4.56 -14.49 -8.61
C ARG A 145 -4.97 -14.85 -7.17
N ILE A 146 -3.99 -15.19 -6.33
CA ILE A 146 -4.23 -15.49 -4.91
C ILE A 146 -4.40 -14.18 -4.13
N ILE A 147 -3.67 -13.12 -4.48
CA ILE A 147 -3.84 -11.79 -3.87
C ILE A 147 -5.28 -11.30 -4.12
N SER A 148 -5.73 -11.29 -5.38
CA SER A 148 -7.09 -10.88 -5.73
C SER A 148 -8.14 -11.84 -5.15
N GLY A 149 -7.89 -13.15 -5.18
CA GLY A 149 -8.80 -14.18 -4.69
C GLY A 149 -9.05 -14.16 -3.17
N LEU A 150 -8.09 -13.68 -2.39
CA LEU A 150 -8.24 -13.48 -0.95
C LEU A 150 -8.93 -12.16 -0.60
N SER A 151 -9.14 -11.27 -1.57
CA SER A 151 -9.65 -9.91 -1.36
C SER A 151 -11.04 -9.75 -1.95
N GLY A 152 -11.87 -8.89 -1.33
CA GLY A 152 -13.17 -8.49 -1.88
C GLY A 152 -13.03 -7.41 -2.94
N ALA A 153 -11.97 -6.62 -2.86
CA ALA A 153 -11.67 -5.54 -3.79
C ALA A 153 -10.16 -5.36 -3.94
N ILE A 154 -9.75 -4.62 -4.95
CA ILE A 154 -8.34 -4.29 -5.20
C ILE A 154 -8.15 -2.80 -5.46
N LEU A 155 -7.12 -2.20 -4.89
CA LEU A 155 -6.68 -0.84 -5.16
C LEU A 155 -5.33 -0.87 -5.90
N VAL A 156 -5.29 -0.26 -7.07
CA VAL A 156 -4.05 0.00 -7.82
C VAL A 156 -3.63 1.45 -7.60
N VAL A 157 -2.46 1.64 -6.95
CA VAL A 157 -2.01 2.99 -6.54
C VAL A 157 -1.18 3.67 -7.63
N GLU A 158 -0.19 3.01 -8.17
CA GLU A 158 0.62 3.46 -9.31
C GLU A 158 0.93 2.28 -10.21
N ALA A 159 0.77 2.48 -11.52
CA ALA A 159 1.09 1.47 -12.51
C ALA A 159 1.48 2.11 -13.84
N LYS A 160 2.61 1.68 -14.42
CA LYS A 160 2.91 1.94 -15.83
C LYS A 160 1.97 1.10 -16.70
N GLU A 161 1.86 1.45 -17.98
CA GLU A 161 1.01 0.74 -18.94
C GLU A 161 1.23 -0.78 -18.99
N LYS A 162 2.48 -1.23 -18.80
CA LYS A 162 2.86 -2.66 -18.78
C LYS A 162 3.32 -3.10 -17.38
N SER A 163 2.62 -2.68 -16.34
CA SER A 163 2.97 -3.04 -14.96
C SER A 163 2.44 -4.43 -14.60
N GLY A 164 3.22 -5.21 -13.85
CA GLY A 164 2.77 -6.48 -13.29
C GLY A 164 1.60 -6.37 -12.29
N SER A 165 1.35 -5.18 -11.73
CA SER A 165 0.17 -4.91 -10.89
C SER A 165 -1.13 -4.91 -11.70
N LEU A 166 -1.08 -4.60 -13.00
CA LEU A 166 -2.25 -4.69 -13.89
C LEU A 166 -2.69 -6.14 -14.09
N ILE A 167 -1.75 -7.10 -14.09
CA ILE A 167 -2.09 -8.54 -14.12
C ILE A 167 -2.93 -8.92 -12.89
N THR A 168 -2.67 -8.29 -11.74
CA THR A 168 -3.48 -8.52 -10.54
C THR A 168 -4.87 -7.89 -10.67
N ALA A 169 -4.96 -6.72 -11.31
CA ALA A 169 -6.24 -6.07 -11.59
C ALA A 169 -7.07 -6.88 -12.60
N ASP A 170 -6.45 -7.41 -13.66
CA ASP A 170 -7.10 -8.28 -14.64
C ASP A 170 -7.64 -9.55 -13.96
N ALA A 171 -6.82 -10.22 -13.14
CA ALA A 171 -7.26 -11.37 -12.36
C ALA A 171 -8.42 -11.04 -11.41
N ALA A 172 -8.43 -9.85 -10.81
CA ALA A 172 -9.52 -9.40 -9.95
C ALA A 172 -10.83 -9.22 -10.74
N LEU A 173 -10.77 -8.63 -11.92
CA LEU A 173 -11.94 -8.48 -12.82
C LEU A 173 -12.49 -9.85 -13.25
N GLU A 174 -11.63 -10.78 -13.64
CA GLU A 174 -12.02 -12.17 -13.99
C GLU A 174 -12.68 -12.89 -12.80
N GLN A 175 -12.31 -12.54 -11.59
CA GLN A 175 -12.86 -13.08 -10.34
C GLN A 175 -14.10 -12.33 -9.85
N GLY A 176 -14.60 -11.33 -10.60
CA GLY A 176 -15.75 -10.50 -10.22
C GLY A 176 -15.49 -9.59 -9.00
N ARG A 177 -14.23 -9.19 -8.77
CA ARG A 177 -13.86 -8.29 -7.69
C ARG A 177 -13.90 -6.83 -8.15
N THR A 178 -14.29 -5.94 -7.25
CA THR A 178 -14.25 -4.50 -7.53
C THR A 178 -12.81 -4.01 -7.67
N VAL A 179 -12.52 -3.27 -8.75
CA VAL A 179 -11.22 -2.68 -9.00
C VAL A 179 -11.29 -1.18 -8.79
N PHE A 180 -10.46 -0.69 -7.89
CA PHE A 180 -10.21 0.72 -7.64
C PHE A 180 -8.86 1.11 -8.23
N ALA A 181 -8.77 2.31 -8.77
CA ALA A 181 -7.51 2.86 -9.21
C ALA A 181 -7.33 4.30 -8.72
N LEU A 182 -6.12 4.62 -8.27
CA LEU A 182 -5.79 5.99 -7.88
C LEU A 182 -5.66 6.84 -9.16
N PRO A 183 -6.45 7.92 -9.33
CA PRO A 183 -6.28 8.81 -10.46
C PRO A 183 -4.95 9.56 -10.37
N GLY A 184 -4.33 9.77 -11.49
CA GLY A 184 -3.06 10.50 -11.55
C GLY A 184 -2.99 11.45 -12.73
N ARG A 185 -1.87 12.20 -12.85
CA ARG A 185 -1.70 13.21 -13.88
C ARG A 185 -1.63 12.59 -15.27
N ALA A 186 -2.26 13.25 -16.25
CA ALA A 186 -2.07 12.92 -17.66
C ALA A 186 -0.59 13.09 -18.04
N GLY A 187 -0.03 12.10 -18.75
CA GLY A 187 1.38 12.11 -19.17
C GLY A 187 2.38 11.65 -18.10
N ASP A 188 1.94 11.34 -16.89
CA ASP A 188 2.79 10.69 -15.88
C ASP A 188 2.80 9.19 -16.10
N LEU A 189 3.97 8.63 -16.43
CA LEU A 189 4.16 7.22 -16.73
C LEU A 189 3.69 6.26 -15.61
N LEU A 190 3.76 6.68 -14.34
CA LEU A 190 3.30 5.88 -13.21
C LEU A 190 1.77 5.92 -13.02
N SER A 191 1.11 6.87 -13.67
CA SER A 191 -0.34 7.05 -13.63
C SER A 191 -1.07 6.44 -14.82
N GLU A 192 -0.35 6.14 -15.92
CA GLU A 192 -0.95 5.65 -17.17
C GLU A 192 -1.79 4.39 -16.99
N GLY A 193 -1.26 3.40 -16.27
CA GLY A 193 -1.98 2.15 -16.01
C GLY A 193 -3.24 2.36 -15.16
N CYS A 194 -3.16 3.21 -14.13
CA CYS A 194 -4.30 3.54 -13.27
C CYS A 194 -5.37 4.32 -14.04
N ASN A 195 -4.98 5.35 -14.81
CA ASN A 195 -5.90 6.13 -15.64
C ASN A 195 -6.57 5.26 -16.72
N ARG A 196 -5.83 4.30 -17.30
CA ARG A 196 -6.40 3.32 -18.24
C ARG A 196 -7.41 2.40 -17.55
N LEU A 197 -7.13 1.90 -16.35
CA LEU A 197 -8.11 1.11 -15.58
C LEU A 197 -9.39 1.90 -15.31
N ILE A 198 -9.27 3.18 -14.93
CA ILE A 198 -10.43 4.07 -14.72
C ILE A 198 -11.23 4.23 -16.02
N TYR A 199 -10.57 4.46 -17.14
CA TYR A 199 -11.23 4.52 -18.45
C TYR A 199 -11.96 3.22 -18.80
N GLN A 200 -11.45 2.07 -18.36
CA GLN A 200 -12.03 0.74 -18.55
C GLN A 200 -13.13 0.39 -17.53
N GLY A 201 -13.46 1.30 -16.60
CA GLY A 201 -14.54 1.14 -15.63
C GLY A 201 -14.10 0.86 -14.20
N ALA A 202 -12.80 0.91 -13.90
CA ALA A 202 -12.36 0.87 -12.49
C ALA A 202 -12.81 2.14 -11.76
N ILE A 203 -13.16 1.99 -10.50
CA ILE A 203 -13.66 3.11 -9.67
C ILE A 203 -12.49 4.02 -9.28
N PRO A 204 -12.54 5.32 -9.59
CA PRO A 204 -11.46 6.25 -9.20
C PRO A 204 -11.49 6.48 -7.68
N ALA A 205 -10.48 6.01 -6.98
CA ALA A 205 -10.36 6.14 -5.53
C ALA A 205 -9.43 7.31 -5.16
N TRP A 206 -9.91 8.56 -5.29
CA TRP A 206 -9.14 9.75 -4.91
C TRP A 206 -9.13 10.02 -3.40
N LYS A 207 -9.93 9.29 -2.62
CA LYS A 207 -9.97 9.27 -1.15
C LYS A 207 -10.37 7.88 -0.64
N PRO A 208 -9.92 7.46 0.55
CA PRO A 208 -10.19 6.11 1.09
C PRO A 208 -11.68 5.82 1.33
N GLU A 209 -12.49 6.87 1.62
CA GLU A 209 -13.91 6.74 1.91
C GLU A 209 -14.70 6.13 0.76
N ILE A 210 -14.30 6.40 -0.50
CA ILE A 210 -14.92 5.81 -1.68
C ILE A 210 -14.85 4.27 -1.63
N ILE A 211 -13.71 3.74 -1.17
CA ILE A 211 -13.51 2.30 -1.03
C ILE A 211 -14.45 1.74 0.03
N LEU A 212 -14.63 2.46 1.15
CA LEU A 212 -15.53 2.06 2.24
C LEU A 212 -16.99 2.08 1.80
N GLU A 213 -17.38 3.11 1.05
CA GLU A 213 -18.74 3.28 0.51
C GLU A 213 -19.07 2.14 -0.46
N GLU A 214 -18.20 1.86 -1.43
CA GLU A 214 -18.42 0.84 -2.45
C GLU A 214 -18.31 -0.60 -1.92
N MET A 215 -17.53 -0.82 -0.87
CA MET A 215 -17.48 -2.11 -0.16
C MET A 215 -18.65 -2.27 0.82
N GLU A 216 -19.55 -1.30 0.92
CA GLU A 216 -20.68 -1.24 1.89
C GLU A 216 -20.20 -1.50 3.34
N TRP A 217 -18.96 -1.10 3.65
CA TRP A 217 -18.35 -1.37 4.93
C TRP A 217 -18.62 -0.25 5.95
N THR A 218 -19.43 -0.57 6.95
CA THR A 218 -19.84 0.36 8.03
C THR A 218 -19.04 0.19 9.32
N GLY A 219 -17.92 -0.55 9.28
CA GLY A 219 -17.07 -0.79 10.45
C GLY A 219 -16.53 0.50 11.07
N LYS A 220 -16.66 0.61 12.39
CA LYS A 220 -16.17 1.70 13.28
C LYS A 220 -16.01 3.08 12.62
N LYS A 221 -17.11 3.67 12.16
CA LYS A 221 -17.16 5.04 11.60
C LYS A 221 -16.62 6.12 12.57
N GLU A 222 -16.59 5.84 13.87
CA GLU A 222 -16.18 6.82 14.90
C GLU A 222 -14.70 7.24 14.79
N ILE A 223 -13.84 6.36 14.23
CA ILE A 223 -12.38 6.64 14.17
C ILE A 223 -12.02 7.54 12.99
N ILE A 224 -12.77 7.47 11.88
CA ILE A 224 -12.43 8.24 10.66
C ILE A 224 -12.72 9.73 10.82
N GLN A 225 -13.79 10.09 11.53
CA GLN A 225 -14.16 11.51 11.70
C GLN A 225 -13.19 12.27 12.64
N GLU A 226 -12.59 11.59 13.62
CA GLU A 226 -11.64 12.24 14.53
C GLU A 226 -10.27 12.51 13.89
N ASP A 227 -9.79 11.61 12.99
CA ASP A 227 -8.46 11.77 12.38
C ASP A 227 -8.40 12.87 11.30
N PHE A 228 -9.51 13.13 10.58
CA PHE A 228 -9.56 14.20 9.57
C PHE A 228 -9.86 15.59 10.16
N THR A 229 -10.44 15.65 11.38
CA THR A 229 -10.79 16.91 12.04
C THR A 229 -9.79 17.34 13.12
N GLN A 230 -8.93 16.45 13.60
CA GLN A 230 -7.81 16.79 14.45
C GLN A 230 -6.54 17.08 13.62
N GLU A 231 -6.60 18.03 12.71
CA GLU A 231 -5.43 18.85 12.47
C GLU A 231 -5.06 19.49 13.82
N LYS A 232 -4.16 18.88 14.59
CA LYS A 232 -3.40 19.62 15.58
C LYS A 232 -2.73 20.73 14.79
N LYS A 233 -3.33 21.93 14.79
CA LYS A 233 -2.73 23.13 14.20
C LYS A 233 -1.35 23.27 14.83
N ILE A 234 -0.34 22.83 14.10
CA ILE A 234 1.03 23.14 14.45
C ILE A 234 1.13 24.62 14.17
N VAL A 235 1.24 25.42 15.20
CA VAL A 235 1.50 26.85 15.05
C VAL A 235 2.94 26.95 14.58
N LEU A 236 3.12 27.10 13.27
CA LEU A 236 4.42 27.37 12.65
C LEU A 236 4.74 28.86 12.79
N ALA A 237 6.01 29.20 12.89
CA ALA A 237 6.45 30.58 12.72
C ALA A 237 6.08 31.06 11.30
N ARG A 238 5.87 32.35 11.10
CA ARG A 238 5.39 32.92 9.83
C ARG A 238 6.22 32.51 8.61
N GLU A 239 7.54 32.42 8.76
CA GLU A 239 8.44 31.99 7.68
C GLU A 239 8.33 30.49 7.42
N ASP A 240 8.24 29.67 8.47
CA ASP A 240 8.09 28.22 8.36
C ASP A 240 6.75 27.83 7.73
N ASP A 241 5.67 28.55 8.07
CA ASP A 241 4.34 28.35 7.49
C ASP A 241 4.32 28.72 6.01
N LEU A 242 4.99 29.80 5.62
CA LEU A 242 5.15 30.20 4.24
C LEU A 242 5.89 29.13 3.44
N VAL A 243 7.03 28.64 3.92
CA VAL A 243 7.80 27.56 3.27
C VAL A 243 6.98 26.29 3.19
N TYR A 244 6.28 25.91 4.27
CA TYR A 244 5.43 24.74 4.29
C TYR A 244 4.27 24.81 3.30
N SER A 245 3.66 26.00 3.13
CA SER A 245 2.58 26.18 2.15
C SER A 245 3.04 26.08 0.70
N CYS A 246 4.31 26.44 0.42
CA CYS A 246 4.92 26.30 -0.91
C CYS A 246 5.37 24.85 -1.22
N LEU A 247 5.53 24.00 -0.21
CA LEU A 247 5.85 22.59 -0.42
C LEU A 247 4.59 21.81 -0.82
N ASP A 248 4.76 20.88 -1.76
CA ASP A 248 3.74 19.89 -2.12
C ASP A 248 4.34 18.47 -2.16
N LEU A 249 3.60 17.49 -2.66
CA LEU A 249 4.07 16.10 -2.76
C LEU A 249 5.05 15.88 -3.93
N ASN A 250 5.25 16.89 -4.78
CA ASN A 250 6.26 16.84 -5.83
C ASN A 250 7.55 17.47 -5.32
N PRO A 251 8.71 16.90 -5.66
CA PRO A 251 9.99 17.48 -5.27
C PRO A 251 10.19 18.88 -5.86
N LYS A 252 10.39 19.87 -5.00
CA LYS A 252 10.76 21.23 -5.39
C LYS A 252 12.20 21.51 -5.01
N ALA A 253 12.93 22.13 -5.95
CA ALA A 253 14.29 22.57 -5.70
C ALA A 253 14.31 23.74 -4.70
N VAL A 254 15.38 23.87 -3.91
CA VAL A 254 15.57 25.03 -3.02
C VAL A 254 15.51 26.35 -3.78
N SER A 255 16.05 26.43 -4.99
CA SER A 255 15.96 27.63 -5.86
C SER A 255 14.50 27.96 -6.19
N GLN A 256 13.70 26.98 -6.55
CA GLN A 256 12.28 27.18 -6.85
C GLN A 256 11.50 27.64 -5.61
N LEU A 257 11.77 27.03 -4.44
CA LEU A 257 11.16 27.46 -3.18
C LEU A 257 11.60 28.88 -2.80
N GLN A 258 12.83 29.28 -3.13
CA GLN A 258 13.31 30.65 -2.90
C GLN A 258 12.55 31.66 -3.74
N ASP A 259 12.31 31.35 -5.03
CA ASP A 259 11.53 32.19 -5.94
C ASP A 259 10.06 32.31 -5.50
N GLU A 260 9.44 31.20 -5.07
CA GLU A 260 8.05 31.16 -4.63
C GLU A 260 7.84 31.87 -3.26
N THR A 261 8.79 31.75 -2.33
CA THR A 261 8.66 32.34 -0.97
C THR A 261 9.20 33.77 -0.88
N GLY A 262 10.13 34.14 -1.76
CA GLY A 262 10.86 35.41 -1.69
C GLY A 262 11.81 35.50 -0.48
N LEU A 263 12.05 34.42 0.24
CA LEU A 263 12.89 34.41 1.43
C LEU A 263 14.38 34.43 1.08
N PRO A 264 15.23 35.09 1.89
CA PRO A 264 16.68 34.92 1.80
C PRO A 264 17.07 33.46 1.98
N SER A 265 18.08 32.98 1.24
CA SER A 265 18.52 31.57 1.28
C SER A 265 18.78 31.03 2.69
N GLY A 266 19.32 31.85 3.59
CA GLY A 266 19.57 31.47 4.98
C GLY A 266 18.29 31.19 5.79
N SER A 267 17.25 32.05 5.65
CA SER A 267 15.93 31.85 6.27
C SER A 267 15.24 30.62 5.70
N LEU A 268 15.25 30.47 4.37
CA LEU A 268 14.66 29.31 3.70
C LEU A 268 15.26 27.99 4.18
N LEU A 269 16.60 27.88 4.19
CA LEU A 269 17.28 26.65 4.64
C LEU A 269 17.03 26.36 6.13
N LYS A 270 16.95 27.40 6.98
CA LYS A 270 16.58 27.26 8.39
C LYS A 270 15.16 26.70 8.55
N SER A 271 14.20 27.22 7.79
CA SER A 271 12.82 26.74 7.79
C SER A 271 12.72 25.31 7.26
N LEU A 272 13.42 24.96 6.16
CA LEU A 272 13.47 23.60 5.63
C LEU A 272 14.08 22.61 6.64
N TYR A 273 15.15 23.00 7.32
CA TYR A 273 15.73 22.18 8.38
C TYR A 273 14.75 21.98 9.55
N TYR A 274 14.08 23.05 10.00
CA TYR A 274 13.08 22.97 11.05
C TYR A 274 11.90 22.07 10.66
N LEU A 275 11.35 22.27 9.45
CA LEU A 275 10.24 21.45 8.93
C LEU A 275 10.65 19.97 8.79
N THR A 276 11.88 19.70 8.35
CA THR A 276 12.41 18.33 8.27
C THR A 276 12.57 17.70 9.65
N ALA A 277 13.06 18.45 10.64
CA ALA A 277 13.18 17.98 12.02
C ALA A 277 11.81 17.72 12.69
N LYS A 278 10.75 18.34 12.18
CA LYS A 278 9.35 18.13 12.61
C LYS A 278 8.59 17.11 11.75
N ASP A 279 9.26 16.42 10.83
CA ASP A 279 8.66 15.50 9.85
C ASP A 279 7.56 16.16 8.98
N LEU A 280 7.62 17.47 8.78
CA LEU A 280 6.70 18.24 7.93
C LEU A 280 7.22 18.40 6.51
N ALA A 281 8.53 18.23 6.30
CA ALA A 281 9.19 18.20 5.01
C ALA A 281 10.21 17.07 4.97
N ARG A 282 10.60 16.66 3.77
CA ARG A 282 11.67 15.67 3.58
C ARG A 282 12.47 16.00 2.33
N GLU A 283 13.78 15.95 2.49
CA GLU A 283 14.69 15.95 1.35
C GLU A 283 14.64 14.58 0.65
N VAL A 284 14.30 14.57 -0.62
CA VAL A 284 14.20 13.34 -1.43
C VAL A 284 15.41 13.15 -2.34
N TRP A 285 16.01 14.25 -2.78
CA TRP A 285 17.31 14.35 -3.46
C TRP A 285 18.04 15.57 -2.94
N GLN A 286 19.32 15.68 -3.20
CA GLN A 286 20.13 16.82 -2.79
C GLN A 286 19.47 18.14 -3.22
N ASN A 287 19.10 18.97 -2.24
CA ASN A 287 18.41 20.26 -2.41
C ASN A 287 16.99 20.17 -3.05
N TYR A 288 16.33 19.01 -3.00
CA TYR A 288 14.93 18.85 -3.41
C TYR A 288 14.10 18.37 -2.24
N TYR A 289 13.05 19.11 -1.93
CA TYR A 289 12.18 18.86 -0.78
C TYR A 289 10.75 18.58 -1.22
N ILE A 290 10.07 17.71 -0.46
CA ILE A 290 8.63 17.48 -0.56
C ILE A 290 7.98 17.79 0.78
N ARG A 291 6.71 18.15 0.72
CA ARG A 291 5.84 18.18 1.89
C ARG A 291 5.63 16.75 2.38
N THR A 292 5.73 16.53 3.68
CA THR A 292 5.30 15.30 4.31
C THR A 292 4.03 15.58 5.08
N GLU A 293 2.98 14.80 4.86
CA GLU A 293 1.89 14.75 5.81
C GLU A 293 2.44 14.14 7.10
N LYS A 294 2.13 14.76 8.23
CA LYS A 294 2.66 14.37 9.52
C LYS A 294 2.38 12.88 9.75
N ARG A 295 3.41 12.05 9.72
CA ARG A 295 3.31 10.67 10.18
C ARG A 295 3.12 10.73 11.69
N TRP A 296 2.01 10.23 12.16
CA TRP A 296 1.78 9.96 13.56
C TRP A 296 2.76 8.89 14.02
N ALA A 297 3.57 9.19 15.00
CA ALA A 297 4.42 8.22 15.69
C ALA A 297 3.57 7.36 16.63
#